data_81904c0701b7d28da11ecdc7d337c77a
#
_entry.id   81904c0701b7d28da11ecdc7d337c77a
#
_cell.length_a   1.000
_cell.length_b   1.000
_cell.length_c   1.000
_cell.angle_alpha   90.00
_cell.angle_beta   90.00
_cell.angle_gamma   90.00
#
_symmetry.space_group_name_H-M   'P 1'
#
loop_
_entity.id
_entity.type
_entity.pdbx_description
1 polymer ?
#
loop_
_entity_poly.entity_id
_entity_poly.type
_entity_poly.pdbx_seq_one_letter_code
_entity_poly.pdbx_strand_id
1 'polypeptide(L)'
;MRVLGIDPGSAITGYGIVEKAGAQFRHVANGTVRTSRSSSFSKRLQKIFSEIGELIVKSRPDVMAVEEIFFAKNPMSALKLGESRGVALLAAAQHDLAVHEYSTREIKQAVTGYGQASKEQIQKMVRQLLKLPQVATEDASDALALAICHLQSYKMKELAK
;
A
#
# COMPACT_ATOMS: atom_id res chain seq x y z
N MET A 1 4.03 11.23 11.71
CA MET A 1 3.96 10.92 10.25
C MET A 1 2.89 9.87 10.03
N ARG A 2 1.98 10.15 9.13
CA ARG A 2 0.89 9.24 8.70
C ARG A 2 1.15 8.79 7.26
N VAL A 3 1.11 7.50 7.00
CA VAL A 3 1.42 6.90 5.71
C VAL A 3 0.21 6.16 5.17
N LEU A 4 -0.11 6.39 3.89
CA LEU A 4 -1.07 5.61 3.12
C LEU A 4 -0.29 4.56 2.30
N GLY A 5 -0.36 3.30 2.68
CA GLY A 5 0.09 2.19 1.86
C GLY A 5 -0.97 1.78 0.85
N ILE A 6 -0.58 1.57 -0.39
CA ILE A 6 -1.46 1.09 -1.46
C ILE A 6 -0.85 -0.15 -2.10
N ASP A 7 -1.63 -1.23 -2.14
CA ASP A 7 -1.36 -2.44 -2.91
C ASP A 7 -2.27 -2.43 -4.16
N PRO A 8 -1.75 -2.02 -5.33
CA PRO A 8 -2.58 -1.80 -6.51
C PRO A 8 -3.05 -3.11 -7.13
N GLY A 9 -4.32 -3.18 -7.49
CA GLY A 9 -4.87 -4.27 -8.27
C GLY A 9 -6.12 -3.83 -9.03
N SER A 10 -6.32 -4.32 -10.25
CA SER A 10 -7.44 -3.90 -11.09
C SER A 10 -8.79 -4.45 -10.63
N ALA A 11 -8.83 -5.54 -9.89
CA ALA A 11 -10.06 -6.11 -9.31
C ALA A 11 -10.24 -5.69 -7.85
N ILE A 12 -9.15 -5.72 -7.12
CA ILE A 12 -9.09 -5.35 -5.71
C ILE A 12 -7.81 -4.52 -5.53
N THR A 13 -7.93 -3.35 -4.95
CA THR A 13 -6.82 -2.52 -4.51
C THR A 13 -6.86 -2.47 -2.98
N GLY A 14 -5.79 -2.92 -2.33
CA GLY A 14 -5.65 -2.83 -0.88
C GLY A 14 -5.22 -1.43 -0.45
N TYR A 15 -5.70 -0.97 0.70
CA TYR A 15 -5.18 0.22 1.35
C TYR A 15 -4.97 0.00 2.85
N GLY A 16 -3.93 0.65 3.38
CA GLY A 16 -3.63 0.63 4.79
C GLY A 16 -3.07 1.96 5.26
N ILE A 17 -3.58 2.50 6.35
CA ILE A 17 -3.17 3.79 6.90
C ILE A 17 -2.59 3.57 8.28
N VAL A 18 -1.31 3.91 8.43
CA VAL A 18 -0.57 3.76 9.67
C VAL A 18 0.06 5.10 10.05
N GLU A 19 0.05 5.40 11.33
CA GLU A 19 0.69 6.58 11.88
C GLU A 19 1.78 6.19 12.87
N LYS A 20 2.91 6.87 12.83
CA LYS A 20 3.97 6.72 13.82
C LYS A 20 3.78 7.74 14.94
N ALA A 21 3.52 7.24 16.15
CA ALA A 21 3.40 8.01 17.38
C ALA A 21 4.55 7.64 18.32
N GLY A 22 5.59 8.46 18.38
CA GLY A 22 6.83 8.12 19.08
C GLY A 22 7.50 6.89 18.49
N ALA A 23 7.73 5.87 19.32
CA ALA A 23 8.30 4.57 18.89
C ALA A 23 7.26 3.55 18.43
N GLN A 24 5.96 3.83 18.57
CA GLN A 24 4.89 2.88 18.27
C GLN A 24 4.18 3.20 16.96
N PHE A 25 3.69 2.15 16.29
CA PHE A 25 2.77 2.27 15.18
C PHE A 25 1.33 2.30 15.69
N ARG A 26 0.53 3.20 15.12
CA ARG A 26 -0.90 3.28 15.37
C ARG A 26 -1.65 2.96 14.08
N HIS A 27 -2.50 1.95 14.12
CA HIS A 27 -3.45 1.69 13.04
C HIS A 27 -4.49 2.80 12.97
N VAL A 28 -4.72 3.33 11.77
CA VAL A 28 -5.74 4.36 11.52
C VAL A 28 -6.93 3.76 10.77
N ALA A 29 -6.65 3.12 9.64
CA ALA A 29 -7.66 2.44 8.81
C ALA A 29 -7.00 1.42 7.88
N ASN A 30 -7.78 0.47 7.40
CA ASN A 30 -7.42 -0.41 6.30
C ASN A 30 -8.66 -0.95 5.62
N GLY A 31 -8.50 -1.42 4.39
CA GLY A 31 -9.59 -2.03 3.64
C GLY A 31 -9.21 -2.27 2.19
N THR A 32 -10.22 -2.45 1.36
CA THR A 32 -10.05 -2.72 -0.06
C THR A 32 -11.02 -1.90 -0.90
N VAL A 33 -10.54 -1.37 -2.01
CA VAL A 33 -11.35 -0.85 -3.11
C VAL A 33 -11.65 -2.00 -4.05
N ARG A 34 -12.92 -2.38 -4.16
CA ARG A 34 -13.37 -3.47 -5.03
C ARG A 34 -14.06 -2.93 -6.28
N THR A 35 -13.67 -3.45 -7.43
CA THR A 35 -14.28 -3.11 -8.71
C THR A 35 -15.09 -4.29 -9.26
N SER A 36 -16.18 -4.00 -10.00
CA SER A 36 -16.97 -5.07 -10.64
C SER A 36 -16.31 -5.54 -11.94
N ARG A 37 -16.26 -6.86 -12.14
CA ARG A 37 -15.79 -7.45 -13.40
C ARG A 37 -16.76 -7.20 -14.58
N SER A 38 -18.02 -6.88 -14.30
CA SER A 38 -19.01 -6.51 -15.32
C SER A 38 -18.85 -5.06 -15.82
N SER A 39 -18.11 -4.23 -15.10
CA SER A 39 -17.81 -2.86 -15.53
C SER A 39 -16.66 -2.85 -16.53
N SER A 40 -16.68 -1.89 -17.47
CA SER A 40 -15.56 -1.65 -18.39
C SER A 40 -14.28 -1.36 -17.59
N PHE A 41 -13.13 -1.66 -18.16
CA PHE A 41 -11.85 -1.47 -17.48
C PHE A 41 -11.61 0.00 -17.08
N SER A 42 -11.97 0.94 -17.96
CA SER A 42 -11.89 2.38 -17.69
C SER A 42 -12.75 2.82 -16.50
N LYS A 43 -13.96 2.26 -16.34
CA LYS A 43 -14.81 2.52 -15.18
C LYS A 43 -14.23 1.96 -13.89
N ARG A 44 -13.54 0.83 -13.97
CA ARG A 44 -12.81 0.26 -12.84
C ARG A 44 -11.66 1.16 -12.42
N LEU A 45 -10.87 1.66 -13.36
CA LEU A 45 -9.79 2.62 -13.09
C LEU A 45 -10.34 3.93 -12.51
N GLN A 46 -11.45 4.44 -13.05
CA GLN A 46 -12.11 5.64 -12.52
C GLN A 46 -12.52 5.45 -11.05
N LYS A 47 -13.08 4.28 -10.71
CA LYS A 47 -13.48 3.98 -9.32
C LYS A 47 -12.26 3.95 -8.39
N ILE A 48 -11.17 3.26 -8.79
CA ILE A 48 -9.93 3.21 -8.02
C ILE A 48 -9.40 4.63 -7.76
N PHE A 49 -9.35 5.46 -8.81
CA PHE A 49 -8.92 6.84 -8.72
C PHE A 49 -9.73 7.65 -7.69
N SER A 50 -11.05 7.62 -7.82
CA SER A 50 -11.96 8.38 -6.95
C SER A 50 -11.84 7.94 -5.48
N GLU A 51 -11.86 6.62 -5.21
CA GLU A 51 -11.81 6.12 -3.84
C GLU A 51 -10.45 6.38 -3.18
N ILE A 52 -9.33 6.29 -3.92
CA ILE A 52 -8.02 6.67 -3.39
C ILE A 52 -7.98 8.18 -3.10
N GLY A 53 -8.51 9.02 -3.98
CA GLY A 53 -8.61 10.46 -3.74
C GLY A 53 -9.42 10.78 -2.48
N GLU A 54 -10.56 10.14 -2.29
CA GLU A 54 -11.38 10.28 -1.08
C GLU A 54 -10.62 9.85 0.19
N LEU A 55 -9.87 8.73 0.12
CA LEU A 55 -9.03 8.27 1.22
C LEU A 55 -7.96 9.31 1.59
N ILE A 56 -7.30 9.92 0.59
CA ILE A 56 -6.29 10.96 0.80
C ILE A 56 -6.92 12.17 1.50
N VAL A 57 -8.03 12.68 0.98
CA VAL A 57 -8.73 13.83 1.57
C VAL A 57 -9.18 13.55 3.01
N LYS A 58 -9.78 12.38 3.25
CA LYS A 58 -10.32 12.00 4.56
C LYS A 58 -9.24 11.73 5.60
N SER A 59 -8.18 11.01 5.22
CA SER A 59 -7.16 10.58 6.17
C SER A 59 -5.98 11.53 6.30
N ARG A 60 -5.77 12.41 5.33
CA ARG A 60 -4.69 13.39 5.26
C ARG A 60 -3.32 12.75 5.57
N PRO A 61 -2.88 11.78 4.76
CA PRO A 61 -1.56 11.18 4.92
C PRO A 61 -0.47 12.19 4.54
N ASP A 62 0.69 12.06 5.14
CA ASP A 62 1.87 12.86 4.79
C ASP A 62 2.53 12.35 3.51
N VAL A 63 2.45 11.04 3.25
CA VAL A 63 3.03 10.37 2.07
C VAL A 63 2.22 9.13 1.69
N MET A 64 2.40 8.67 0.44
CA MET A 64 1.95 7.37 -0.05
C MET A 64 3.13 6.42 -0.20
N ALA A 65 2.95 5.16 0.18
CA ALA A 65 3.90 4.07 -0.04
C ALA A 65 3.27 3.03 -0.99
N VAL A 66 4.00 2.62 -2.03
CA VAL A 66 3.57 1.61 -2.99
C VAL A 66 4.67 0.58 -3.23
N GLU A 67 4.31 -0.62 -3.70
CA GLU A 67 5.29 -1.62 -4.10
C GLU A 67 5.86 -1.30 -5.48
N GLU A 68 7.16 -1.54 -5.67
CA GLU A 68 7.80 -1.55 -6.98
C GLU A 68 7.21 -2.68 -7.83
N ILE A 69 6.97 -2.41 -9.11
CA ILE A 69 6.52 -3.44 -10.04
C ILE A 69 7.72 -4.25 -10.54
N PHE A 70 7.69 -5.56 -10.28
CA PHE A 70 8.53 -6.52 -10.98
C PHE A 70 7.75 -7.17 -12.12
N PHE A 71 8.48 -7.54 -13.18
CA PHE A 71 7.87 -8.17 -14.36
C PHE A 71 7.04 -9.39 -13.98
N ALA A 72 5.74 -9.33 -14.25
CA ALA A 72 4.86 -10.48 -14.11
C ALA A 72 5.11 -11.47 -15.27
N LYS A 73 4.95 -12.77 -14.98
CA LYS A 73 5.07 -13.83 -15.99
C LYS A 73 4.05 -13.69 -17.14
N ASN A 74 2.92 -13.03 -16.89
CA ASN A 74 1.87 -12.78 -17.87
C ASN A 74 1.83 -11.28 -18.24
N PRO A 75 2.16 -10.93 -19.52
CA PRO A 75 2.20 -9.53 -19.97
C PRO A 75 0.88 -8.78 -19.80
N MET A 76 -0.27 -9.42 -20.05
CA MET A 76 -1.58 -8.77 -19.91
C MET A 76 -1.92 -8.45 -18.45
N SER A 77 -1.52 -9.31 -17.52
CA SER A 77 -1.67 -9.05 -16.10
C SER A 77 -0.75 -7.92 -15.63
N ALA A 78 0.48 -7.88 -16.14
CA ALA A 78 1.44 -6.81 -15.86
C ALA A 78 0.92 -5.44 -16.35
N LEU A 79 0.34 -5.39 -17.58
CA LEU A 79 -0.25 -4.16 -18.11
C LEU A 79 -1.39 -3.66 -17.22
N LYS A 80 -2.36 -4.50 -16.88
CA LYS A 80 -3.49 -4.12 -16.02
C LYS A 80 -3.04 -3.68 -14.61
N LEU A 81 -2.01 -4.33 -14.08
CA LEU A 81 -1.40 -3.91 -12.80
C LEU A 81 -0.75 -2.54 -12.93
N GLY A 82 0.04 -2.32 -13.98
CA GLY A 82 0.69 -1.04 -14.27
C GLY A 82 -0.32 0.10 -14.45
N GLU A 83 -1.43 -0.13 -15.17
CA GLU A 83 -2.50 0.85 -15.35
C GLU A 83 -3.19 1.18 -14.01
N SER A 84 -3.51 0.17 -13.20
CA SER A 84 -4.12 0.38 -11.87
C SER A 84 -3.18 1.12 -10.92
N ARG A 85 -1.88 0.78 -10.96
CA ARG A 85 -0.86 1.50 -10.20
C ARG A 85 -0.70 2.94 -10.69
N GLY A 86 -0.66 3.17 -12.00
CA GLY A 86 -0.59 4.52 -12.58
C GLY A 86 -1.73 5.41 -12.10
N VAL A 87 -2.94 4.87 -11.99
CA VAL A 87 -4.10 5.58 -11.46
C VAL A 87 -3.93 5.94 -9.97
N ALA A 88 -3.35 5.04 -9.17
CA ALA A 88 -3.05 5.35 -7.76
C ALA A 88 -1.99 6.45 -7.63
N LEU A 89 -0.94 6.42 -8.47
CA LEU A 89 0.07 7.47 -8.52
C LEU A 89 -0.52 8.82 -8.96
N LEU A 90 -1.42 8.81 -9.94
CA LEU A 90 -2.10 10.00 -10.41
C LEU A 90 -2.98 10.61 -9.32
N ALA A 91 -3.70 9.79 -8.55
CA ALA A 91 -4.48 10.26 -7.42
C ALA A 91 -3.60 10.93 -6.36
N ALA A 92 -2.44 10.36 -6.05
CA ALA A 92 -1.47 10.98 -5.14
C ALA A 92 -0.96 12.33 -5.69
N ALA A 93 -0.55 12.37 -6.96
CA ALA A 93 -0.04 13.59 -7.59
C ALA A 93 -1.07 14.71 -7.63
N GLN A 94 -2.36 14.41 -7.85
CA GLN A 94 -3.43 15.39 -7.85
C GLN A 94 -3.66 16.04 -6.48
N HIS A 95 -3.21 15.39 -5.43
CA HIS A 95 -3.28 15.89 -4.05
C HIS A 95 -1.91 16.34 -3.50
N ASP A 96 -0.92 16.57 -4.36
CA ASP A 96 0.46 16.93 -3.99
C ASP A 96 1.09 16.00 -2.96
N LEU A 97 0.65 14.72 -2.95
CA LEU A 97 1.11 13.71 -2.02
C LEU A 97 2.36 13.01 -2.57
N ALA A 98 3.47 13.12 -1.86
CA ALA A 98 4.71 12.43 -2.22
C ALA A 98 4.53 10.90 -2.21
N VAL A 99 5.12 10.22 -3.21
CA VAL A 99 5.07 8.76 -3.33
C VAL A 99 6.45 8.16 -3.13
N HIS A 100 6.53 7.10 -2.32
CA HIS A 100 7.73 6.33 -2.09
C HIS A 100 7.52 4.86 -2.49
N GLU A 101 8.49 4.31 -3.19
CA GLU A 101 8.44 2.94 -3.70
C GLU A 101 9.34 2.01 -2.89
N TYR A 102 8.89 0.77 -2.69
CA TYR A 102 9.60 -0.26 -1.92
C TYR A 102 9.55 -1.59 -2.64
N SER A 103 10.69 -2.26 -2.70
CA SER A 103 10.77 -3.62 -3.20
C SER A 103 10.10 -4.61 -2.23
N THR A 104 9.62 -5.74 -2.74
CA THR A 104 9.07 -6.84 -1.93
C THR A 104 10.03 -7.26 -0.81
N ARG A 105 11.34 -7.28 -1.09
CA ARG A 105 12.37 -7.63 -0.10
C ARG A 105 12.46 -6.62 1.02
N GLU A 106 12.44 -5.32 0.71
CA GLU A 106 12.47 -4.24 1.72
C GLU A 106 11.24 -4.31 2.62
N ILE A 107 10.06 -4.53 2.03
CA ILE A 107 8.80 -4.66 2.78
C ILE A 107 8.89 -5.83 3.77
N LYS A 108 9.32 -7.00 3.29
CA LYS A 108 9.49 -8.20 4.13
C LYS A 108 10.49 -7.97 5.25
N GLN A 109 11.66 -7.43 4.92
CA GLN A 109 12.72 -7.12 5.88
C GLN A 109 12.25 -6.13 6.95
N ALA A 110 11.54 -5.07 6.55
CA ALA A 110 11.03 -4.06 7.48
C ALA A 110 9.99 -4.64 8.45
N VAL A 111 9.05 -5.45 7.95
CA VAL A 111 7.95 -5.96 8.77
C VAL A 111 8.38 -7.11 9.68
N THR A 112 9.20 -8.04 9.18
CA THR A 112 9.50 -9.30 9.88
C THR A 112 10.95 -9.42 10.33
N GLY A 113 11.84 -8.51 9.90
CA GLY A 113 13.29 -8.65 10.08
C GLY A 113 13.94 -9.65 9.10
N TYR A 114 13.17 -10.26 8.19
CA TYR A 114 13.65 -11.28 7.26
C TYR A 114 13.10 -11.09 5.84
N GLY A 115 13.98 -10.83 4.88
CA GLY A 115 13.62 -10.47 3.50
C GLY A 115 12.99 -11.59 2.66
N GLN A 116 12.92 -12.84 3.16
CA GLN A 116 12.29 -13.99 2.50
C GLN A 116 11.06 -14.50 3.27
N ALA A 117 10.50 -13.68 4.15
CA ALA A 117 9.32 -14.06 4.93
C ALA A 117 8.15 -14.47 4.03
N SER A 118 7.34 -15.42 4.51
CA SER A 118 6.11 -15.84 3.83
C SER A 118 5.00 -14.79 4.01
N LYS A 119 3.95 -14.87 3.18
CA LYS A 119 2.78 -14.00 3.32
C LYS A 119 2.12 -14.14 4.70
N GLU A 120 1.98 -15.35 5.20
CA GLU A 120 1.40 -15.61 6.52
C GLU A 120 2.23 -14.98 7.64
N GLN A 121 3.56 -15.00 7.53
CA GLN A 121 4.44 -14.34 8.49
C GLN A 121 4.25 -12.82 8.47
N ILE A 122 4.14 -12.22 7.29
CA ILE A 122 3.87 -10.78 7.14
C ILE A 122 2.52 -10.43 7.78
N GLN A 123 1.44 -11.15 7.45
CA GLN A 123 0.10 -10.89 7.99
C GLN A 123 0.08 -10.99 9.52
N LYS A 124 0.74 -12.00 10.10
CA LYS A 124 0.85 -12.16 11.56
C LYS A 124 1.61 -11.00 12.21
N MET A 125 2.73 -10.58 11.60
CA MET A 125 3.54 -9.46 12.09
C MET A 125 2.81 -8.13 11.99
N VAL A 126 2.13 -7.86 10.88
CA VAL A 126 1.29 -6.65 10.70
C VAL A 126 0.23 -6.60 11.79
N ARG A 127 -0.49 -7.71 12.03
CA ARG A 127 -1.46 -7.79 13.12
C ARG A 127 -0.83 -7.47 14.48
N GLN A 128 0.32 -8.03 14.77
CA GLN A 128 1.02 -7.85 16.06
C GLN A 128 1.52 -6.41 16.24
N LEU A 129 2.21 -5.86 15.22
CA LEU A 129 2.77 -4.51 15.25
C LEU A 129 1.69 -3.43 15.42
N LEU A 130 0.54 -3.63 14.79
CA LEU A 130 -0.59 -2.70 14.82
C LEU A 130 -1.64 -3.05 15.87
N LYS A 131 -1.44 -4.15 16.63
CA LYS A 131 -2.38 -4.64 17.67
C LYS A 131 -3.81 -4.81 17.13
N LEU A 132 -3.93 -5.34 15.90
CA LEU A 132 -5.25 -5.55 15.29
C LEU A 132 -5.99 -6.70 15.99
N PRO A 133 -7.31 -6.60 16.16
CA PRO A 133 -8.10 -7.65 16.81
C PRO A 133 -8.11 -8.95 16.00
N GLN A 134 -8.03 -8.83 14.67
CA GLN A 134 -7.97 -9.95 13.74
C GLN A 134 -7.01 -9.65 12.59
N VAL A 135 -6.60 -10.69 11.85
CA VAL A 135 -5.79 -10.53 10.64
C VAL A 135 -6.61 -9.79 9.58
N ALA A 136 -6.05 -8.75 8.98
CA ALA A 136 -6.66 -8.05 7.85
C ALA A 136 -6.69 -8.96 6.60
N THR A 137 -7.50 -8.62 5.61
CA THR A 137 -7.49 -9.30 4.31
C THR A 137 -6.09 -9.23 3.68
N GLU A 138 -5.77 -10.12 2.75
CA GLU A 138 -4.45 -10.19 2.12
C GLU A 138 -4.02 -8.83 1.56
N ASP A 139 -4.84 -8.26 0.66
CA ASP A 139 -4.55 -6.96 0.02
C ASP A 139 -4.41 -5.81 1.05
N ALA A 140 -5.25 -5.79 2.09
CA ALA A 140 -5.15 -4.78 3.14
C ALA A 140 -3.90 -5.00 4.02
N SER A 141 -3.50 -6.25 4.26
CA SER A 141 -2.27 -6.56 5.01
C SER A 141 -1.03 -6.13 4.24
N ASP A 142 -0.99 -6.36 2.92
CA ASP A 142 0.11 -5.96 2.06
C ASP A 142 0.23 -4.42 2.02
N ALA A 143 -0.90 -3.71 1.94
CA ALA A 143 -0.93 -2.25 2.03
C ALA A 143 -0.49 -1.71 3.41
N LEU A 144 -0.89 -2.35 4.50
CA LEU A 144 -0.41 -2.01 5.85
C LEU A 144 1.10 -2.27 6.01
N ALA A 145 1.60 -3.35 5.42
CA ALA A 145 3.03 -3.68 5.41
C ALA A 145 3.86 -2.60 4.69
N LEU A 146 3.36 -2.07 3.58
CA LEU A 146 3.97 -0.93 2.86
C LEU A 146 4.05 0.32 3.74
N ALA A 147 2.98 0.67 4.43
CA ALA A 147 2.97 1.81 5.34
C ALA A 147 3.97 1.65 6.50
N ILE A 148 4.04 0.45 7.09
CA ILE A 148 5.02 0.13 8.15
C ILE A 148 6.45 0.20 7.59
N CYS A 149 6.70 -0.35 6.40
CA CYS A 149 7.99 -0.31 5.74
C CYS A 149 8.48 1.13 5.58
N HIS A 150 7.64 2.03 5.07
CA HIS A 150 7.98 3.44 4.95
C HIS A 150 8.34 4.05 6.32
N LEU A 151 7.49 3.86 7.32
CA LEU A 151 7.69 4.44 8.66
C LEU A 151 8.97 3.96 9.37
N GLN A 152 9.50 2.81 8.99
CA GLN A 152 10.77 2.29 9.50
C GLN A 152 11.99 2.77 8.70
N SER A 153 11.86 2.82 7.36
CA SER A 153 13.01 2.91 6.45
C SER A 153 13.26 4.32 5.90
N TYR A 154 12.25 5.24 5.97
CA TYR A 154 12.35 6.52 5.27
C TYR A 154 13.54 7.38 5.70
N LYS A 155 13.86 7.42 7.01
CA LYS A 155 15.02 8.18 7.52
C LYS A 155 16.35 7.68 6.96
N MET A 156 16.49 6.37 6.78
CA MET A 156 17.69 5.79 6.19
C MET A 156 17.81 6.10 4.70
N LYS A 157 16.68 6.12 3.98
CA LYS A 157 16.63 6.49 2.54
C LYS A 157 16.91 7.98 2.31
N GLU A 158 16.50 8.87 3.21
CA GLU A 158 16.83 10.30 3.12
C GLU A 158 18.30 10.59 3.37
N LEU A 159 18.94 9.85 4.27
CA LEU A 159 20.37 10.00 4.57
C LEU A 159 21.29 9.38 3.48
N ALA A 160 20.74 8.54 2.61
CA ALA A 160 21.48 7.88 1.52
C ALA A 160 21.39 8.61 0.16
N LYS A 161 20.69 9.75 0.11
CA LYS A 161 20.61 10.66 -1.06
C LYS A 161 21.57 11.81 -0.91
#